data_8e1e03301bfd0ab964fc75afe16e7226
#
_entry.id   8e1e03301bfd0ab964fc75afe16e7226
#
_cell.length_a   1.000
_cell.length_b   1.000
_cell.length_c   1.000
_cell.angle_alpha   90.00
_cell.angle_beta   90.00
_cell.angle_gamma   90.00
#
_symmetry.space_group_name_H-M   'P 1'
#
loop_
_entity.id
_entity.type
_entity.pdbx_description
1 polymer ?
#
loop_
_entity_poly.entity_id
_entity_poly.type
_entity_poly.pdbx_seq_one_letter_code
_entity_poly.pdbx_strand_id
1 'polypeptide(L)'
;MRFFQNKTIGWKPMCISQVTNRLFALVILLVMGHFSAWATEADLRELMQEDDYIKASLIVVSPGDAIYSAGGHLAIRMSCPVQSVDYVYEFDAALNDDESLVLLYLNRKLRGEYIRLFASDFLNNVHKENRLTEEYPLNLTPKQEVALWANLDDAVDGGSDFPFSPSEHNCCSMLLSVIESALQESVFSSPDVAERLEDSGRKSIEDFFSRAPFTGLLWNTLLGREFDTPKQAINLYYPKMIGKTLPFVKNPANGKPLIDSKSNATIFKDDGYGAYAPHIVFLMVFVIACFLTFMNVKGRMCCASQIFDWCLLGVNAAVGCILWYMFCASVFTGELYVNYLMAVFTPLPIALMLIRKPKIWLWYAKIMSVIFAMLLICVWFVPQLQYYGMWLFVLTMLMRGLYSIYKSKKKITLKTKTL
;
A
#
# COMPACT_ATOMS: atom_id res chain seq x y z
N MET A 1 -45.63 -59.52 56.44
CA MET A 1 -46.16 -60.63 55.59
C MET A 1 -45.73 -60.39 54.16
N ARG A 2 -44.93 -61.36 53.57
CA ARG A 2 -44.74 -61.71 52.10
C ARG A 2 -44.18 -60.55 51.21
N PHE A 3 -43.24 -60.75 50.31
CA PHE A 3 -42.43 -61.91 49.82
C PHE A 3 -41.19 -61.36 49.14
N PHE A 4 -40.03 -61.96 49.45
CA PHE A 4 -38.80 -61.82 48.62
C PHE A 4 -39.00 -62.71 47.37
N GLN A 5 -38.71 -62.15 46.20
CA GLN A 5 -38.41 -62.89 45.01
C GLN A 5 -37.04 -62.56 44.46
N ASN A 6 -36.09 -63.44 44.65
CA ASN A 6 -34.80 -63.49 44.00
C ASN A 6 -34.99 -63.63 42.50
N LYS A 7 -34.46 -62.72 41.72
CA LYS A 7 -34.14 -62.90 40.29
C LYS A 7 -32.66 -63.20 40.16
N THR A 8 -32.34 -64.42 39.98
CA THR A 8 -31.02 -64.91 39.51
C THR A 8 -30.77 -64.44 38.10
N ILE A 9 -29.77 -63.56 37.95
CA ILE A 9 -29.25 -63.13 36.65
C ILE A 9 -28.42 -64.30 36.11
N GLY A 10 -28.99 -65.03 35.15
CA GLY A 10 -28.30 -66.11 34.42
C GLY A 10 -27.28 -65.50 33.46
N TRP A 11 -26.04 -65.59 33.78
CA TRP A 11 -24.93 -65.37 32.82
C TRP A 11 -24.98 -66.47 31.76
N LYS A 12 -25.36 -66.12 30.52
CA LYS A 12 -25.12 -67.03 29.36
C LYS A 12 -23.63 -67.01 29.08
N PRO A 13 -22.95 -68.18 28.98
CA PRO A 13 -21.54 -68.17 28.57
C PRO A 13 -21.46 -67.67 27.14
N MET A 14 -20.80 -66.53 27.01
CA MET A 14 -20.50 -65.93 25.71
C MET A 14 -19.53 -66.88 24.99
N CYS A 15 -19.96 -67.40 23.86
CA CYS A 15 -19.20 -68.37 23.09
C CYS A 15 -17.84 -67.78 22.70
N ILE A 16 -16.73 -68.34 23.10
CA ILE A 16 -15.35 -67.94 22.88
C ILE A 16 -15.11 -67.59 21.38
N SER A 17 -15.82 -68.29 20.48
CA SER A 17 -15.76 -68.03 19.04
C SER A 17 -16.28 -66.63 18.63
N GLN A 18 -17.22 -66.06 19.38
CA GLN A 18 -17.74 -64.71 19.05
C GLN A 18 -16.79 -63.64 19.51
N VAL A 19 -16.04 -63.84 20.58
CA VAL A 19 -15.03 -62.90 21.08
C VAL A 19 -13.80 -62.90 20.17
N THR A 20 -13.35 -64.10 19.75
CA THR A 20 -12.24 -64.28 18.81
C THR A 20 -12.55 -63.62 17.43
N ASN A 21 -13.77 -63.88 16.91
CA ASN A 21 -14.17 -63.26 15.63
C ASN A 21 -14.26 -61.70 15.68
N ARG A 22 -14.71 -61.14 16.80
CA ARG A 22 -14.74 -59.68 16.97
C ARG A 22 -13.34 -59.09 17.14
N LEU A 23 -12.44 -59.74 17.87
CA LEU A 23 -11.05 -59.36 18.00
C LEU A 23 -10.32 -59.43 16.66
N PHE A 24 -10.56 -60.50 15.89
CA PHE A 24 -9.99 -60.69 14.57
C PHE A 24 -10.49 -59.61 13.57
N ALA A 25 -11.78 -59.26 13.60
CA ALA A 25 -12.34 -58.19 12.80
C ALA A 25 -11.77 -56.80 13.19
N LEU A 26 -11.52 -56.56 14.48
CA LEU A 26 -10.94 -55.32 14.98
C LEU A 26 -9.46 -55.20 14.59
N VAL A 27 -8.71 -56.29 14.62
CA VAL A 27 -7.33 -56.36 14.14
C VAL A 27 -7.25 -56.11 12.63
N ILE A 28 -8.16 -56.73 11.85
CA ILE A 28 -8.23 -56.49 10.40
C ILE A 28 -8.57 -55.03 10.11
N LEU A 29 -9.52 -54.40 10.83
CA LEU A 29 -9.85 -52.98 10.68
C LEU A 29 -8.69 -52.06 11.05
N LEU A 30 -7.95 -52.37 12.10
CA LEU A 30 -6.75 -51.65 12.50
C LEU A 30 -5.62 -51.80 11.47
N VAL A 31 -5.41 -53.03 10.96
CA VAL A 31 -4.39 -53.28 9.93
C VAL A 31 -4.78 -52.64 8.61
N MET A 32 -6.04 -52.71 8.18
CA MET A 32 -6.53 -52.05 6.98
C MET A 32 -6.50 -50.51 7.12
N GLY A 33 -6.79 -49.97 8.31
CA GLY A 33 -6.66 -48.54 8.58
C GLY A 33 -5.20 -48.03 8.52
N HIS A 34 -4.25 -48.85 8.96
CA HIS A 34 -2.83 -48.53 8.84
C HIS A 34 -2.34 -48.64 7.38
N PHE A 35 -2.79 -49.64 6.63
CA PHE A 35 -2.43 -49.79 5.23
C PHE A 35 -2.99 -48.67 4.35
N SER A 36 -4.22 -48.18 4.60
CA SER A 36 -4.77 -47.05 3.87
C SER A 36 -4.06 -45.72 4.20
N ALA A 37 -3.65 -45.55 5.48
CA ALA A 37 -2.83 -44.36 5.86
C ALA A 37 -1.43 -44.40 5.22
N TRP A 38 -0.82 -45.59 5.11
CA TRP A 38 0.49 -45.74 4.47
C TRP A 38 0.41 -45.59 2.94
N ALA A 39 -0.64 -46.14 2.31
CA ALA A 39 -0.87 -45.92 0.88
C ALA A 39 -1.06 -44.44 0.55
N THR A 40 -1.86 -43.71 1.35
CA THR A 40 -2.09 -42.27 1.16
C THR A 40 -0.80 -41.45 1.35
N GLU A 41 0.07 -41.86 2.30
CA GLU A 41 1.33 -41.17 2.53
C GLU A 41 2.38 -41.50 1.44
N ALA A 42 2.38 -42.72 0.91
CA ALA A 42 3.22 -43.14 -0.22
C ALA A 42 2.79 -42.42 -1.52
N ASP A 43 1.48 -42.38 -1.78
CA ASP A 43 0.90 -41.68 -2.93
C ASP A 43 1.17 -40.17 -2.86
N LEU A 44 1.04 -39.57 -1.68
CA LEU A 44 1.39 -38.16 -1.47
C LEU A 44 2.89 -37.89 -1.70
N ARG A 45 3.78 -38.79 -1.27
CA ARG A 45 5.22 -38.65 -1.52
C ARG A 45 5.57 -38.81 -3.00
N GLU A 46 4.90 -39.69 -3.73
CA GLU A 46 5.09 -39.88 -5.16
C GLU A 46 4.56 -38.66 -5.94
N LEU A 47 3.38 -38.18 -5.59
CA LEU A 47 2.79 -36.95 -6.13
C LEU A 47 3.64 -35.69 -5.83
N MET A 48 4.27 -35.63 -4.65
CA MET A 48 5.19 -34.53 -4.29
C MET A 48 6.54 -34.60 -5.04
N GLN A 49 6.84 -35.71 -5.73
CA GLN A 49 8.03 -35.87 -6.56
C GLN A 49 7.76 -35.56 -8.03
N GLU A 50 6.51 -35.45 -8.47
CA GLU A 50 6.16 -34.98 -9.80
C GLU A 50 6.30 -33.44 -9.85
N ASP A 51 7.22 -32.95 -10.68
CA ASP A 51 7.57 -31.51 -10.87
C ASP A 51 6.38 -30.63 -11.30
N ASP A 52 5.19 -31.20 -11.49
CA ASP A 52 4.02 -30.50 -12.05
C ASP A 52 2.75 -30.61 -11.18
N TYR A 53 2.83 -31.12 -9.94
CA TYR A 53 1.64 -31.36 -9.12
C TYR A 53 1.00 -30.08 -8.59
N ILE A 54 1.79 -29.20 -7.98
CA ILE A 54 1.38 -27.87 -7.52
C ILE A 54 2.16 -26.83 -8.32
N LYS A 55 1.46 -25.80 -8.75
CA LYS A 55 2.07 -24.66 -9.45
C LYS A 55 1.77 -23.40 -8.66
N ALA A 56 2.81 -22.65 -8.38
CA ALA A 56 2.74 -21.36 -7.74
C ALA A 56 3.17 -20.27 -8.71
N SER A 57 2.40 -19.20 -8.81
CA SER A 57 2.76 -18.03 -9.61
C SER A 57 2.35 -16.73 -8.92
N LEU A 58 3.08 -15.66 -9.23
CA LEU A 58 2.70 -14.29 -8.86
C LEU A 58 1.88 -13.68 -9.99
N ILE A 59 0.78 -13.03 -9.64
CA ILE A 59 -0.02 -12.22 -10.56
C ILE A 59 0.18 -10.76 -10.20
N VAL A 60 0.75 -10.01 -11.14
CA VAL A 60 0.87 -8.56 -11.06
C VAL A 60 -0.26 -7.95 -11.87
N VAL A 61 -1.10 -7.14 -11.23
CA VAL A 61 -2.22 -6.45 -11.87
C VAL A 61 -1.87 -4.99 -12.12
N SER A 62 -2.17 -4.50 -13.32
CA SER A 62 -1.89 -3.11 -13.70
C SER A 62 -2.65 -2.11 -12.84
N PRO A 63 -2.14 -0.85 -12.74
CA PRO A 63 -2.90 0.25 -12.15
C PRO A 63 -4.28 0.40 -12.75
N GLY A 64 -5.27 0.70 -11.90
CA GLY A 64 -6.64 1.02 -12.26
C GLY A 64 -6.97 2.49 -12.04
N ASP A 65 -8.20 2.88 -12.37
CA ASP A 65 -8.65 4.29 -12.28
C ASP A 65 -9.10 4.68 -10.86
N ALA A 66 -9.49 3.70 -10.04
CA ALA A 66 -9.91 3.97 -8.66
C ALA A 66 -8.71 4.24 -7.75
N ILE A 67 -8.91 5.04 -6.70
CA ILE A 67 -7.84 5.45 -5.79
C ILE A 67 -7.15 4.27 -5.09
N TYR A 68 -7.89 3.20 -4.79
CA TYR A 68 -7.39 1.97 -4.18
C TYR A 68 -6.62 1.09 -5.18
N SER A 69 -6.96 1.15 -6.45
CA SER A 69 -6.34 0.35 -7.52
C SER A 69 -5.26 1.10 -8.30
N ALA A 70 -5.10 2.41 -8.05
CA ALA A 70 -4.19 3.29 -8.79
C ALA A 70 -2.72 2.84 -8.71
N GLY A 71 -2.38 2.08 -7.69
CA GLY A 71 -1.05 1.52 -7.49
C GLY A 71 -0.80 0.16 -8.15
N GLY A 72 -1.80 -0.44 -8.77
CA GLY A 72 -1.73 -1.85 -9.17
C GLY A 72 -2.05 -2.78 -8.00
N HIS A 73 -1.86 -4.09 -8.21
CA HIS A 73 -2.11 -5.10 -7.18
C HIS A 73 -1.20 -6.30 -7.36
N LEU A 74 -0.91 -7.03 -6.29
CA LEU A 74 -0.17 -8.28 -6.29
C LEU A 74 -1.03 -9.38 -5.70
N ALA A 75 -1.00 -10.55 -6.32
CA ALA A 75 -1.66 -11.75 -5.83
C ALA A 75 -0.77 -12.99 -6.06
N ILE A 76 -1.03 -14.07 -5.34
CA ILE A 76 -0.38 -15.37 -5.53
C ILE A 76 -1.43 -16.34 -6.04
N ARG A 77 -1.17 -17.02 -7.17
CA ARG A 77 -1.99 -18.09 -7.68
C ARG A 77 -1.38 -19.43 -7.30
N MET A 78 -2.20 -20.27 -6.70
CA MET A 78 -1.87 -21.65 -6.37
C MET A 78 -2.81 -22.57 -7.13
N SER A 79 -2.27 -23.47 -7.93
CA SER A 79 -3.07 -24.40 -8.72
C SER A 79 -2.58 -25.83 -8.59
N CYS A 80 -3.52 -26.76 -8.62
CA CYS A 80 -3.29 -28.18 -8.68
C CYS A 80 -4.14 -28.76 -9.83
N PRO A 81 -3.59 -28.87 -11.05
CA PRO A 81 -4.32 -29.33 -12.23
C PRO A 81 -4.94 -30.73 -12.04
N VAL A 82 -4.24 -31.62 -11.35
CA VAL A 82 -4.70 -32.98 -11.10
C VAL A 82 -5.99 -33.01 -10.25
N GLN A 83 -6.13 -32.07 -9.32
CA GLN A 83 -7.31 -31.94 -8.47
C GLN A 83 -8.32 -30.91 -8.98
N SER A 84 -8.05 -30.28 -10.13
CA SER A 84 -8.88 -29.20 -10.68
C SER A 84 -9.08 -28.04 -9.69
N VAL A 85 -8.07 -27.74 -8.89
CA VAL A 85 -8.08 -26.66 -7.90
C VAL A 85 -7.23 -25.51 -8.44
N ASP A 86 -7.79 -24.29 -8.39
CA ASP A 86 -7.15 -23.09 -8.90
C ASP A 86 -7.63 -21.88 -8.10
N TYR A 87 -6.79 -21.42 -7.16
CA TYR A 87 -7.05 -20.32 -6.26
C TYR A 87 -6.08 -19.16 -6.45
N VAL A 88 -6.56 -17.96 -6.17
CA VAL A 88 -5.76 -16.75 -6.03
C VAL A 88 -5.88 -16.28 -4.60
N TYR A 89 -4.74 -15.98 -4.01
CA TYR A 89 -4.61 -15.39 -2.68
C TYR A 89 -4.15 -13.96 -2.82
N GLU A 90 -4.83 -13.08 -2.15
CA GLU A 90 -4.49 -11.66 -2.12
C GLU A 90 -4.54 -11.13 -0.69
N PHE A 91 -3.85 -10.02 -0.46
CA PHE A 91 -3.99 -9.21 0.74
C PHE A 91 -4.57 -7.87 0.32
N ASP A 92 -5.78 -7.58 0.74
CA ASP A 92 -6.48 -6.37 0.34
C ASP A 92 -7.12 -5.66 1.54
N ALA A 93 -7.57 -4.43 1.30
CA ALA A 93 -8.25 -3.64 2.32
C ALA A 93 -9.64 -4.19 2.59
N ALA A 94 -9.92 -4.53 3.85
CA ALA A 94 -11.25 -4.91 4.32
C ALA A 94 -12.15 -3.68 4.35
N LEU A 95 -13.01 -3.53 3.36
CA LEU A 95 -13.95 -2.41 3.20
C LEU A 95 -15.39 -2.92 3.19
N ASN A 96 -16.26 -2.24 3.94
CA ASN A 96 -17.69 -2.38 3.78
C ASN A 96 -18.20 -1.36 2.74
N ASP A 97 -19.28 -1.68 2.05
CA ASP A 97 -19.82 -0.90 0.91
C ASP A 97 -20.07 0.59 1.23
N ASP A 98 -20.37 0.92 2.48
CA ASP A 98 -20.70 2.29 2.93
C ASP A 98 -19.49 3.06 3.51
N GLU A 99 -18.30 2.46 3.55
CA GLU A 99 -17.14 3.04 4.22
C GLU A 99 -16.21 3.77 3.23
N SER A 100 -15.74 4.93 3.65
CA SER A 100 -14.74 5.68 2.88
C SER A 100 -13.34 5.21 3.23
N LEU A 101 -12.64 4.61 2.26
CA LEU A 101 -11.24 4.21 2.37
C LEU A 101 -10.36 5.34 2.93
N VAL A 102 -10.54 6.57 2.43
CA VAL A 102 -9.76 7.73 2.88
C VAL A 102 -10.02 8.03 4.35
N LEU A 103 -11.28 8.00 4.80
CA LEU A 103 -11.62 8.27 6.21
C LEU A 103 -11.14 7.16 7.13
N LEU A 104 -11.24 5.90 6.70
CA LEU A 104 -10.70 4.76 7.47
C LEU A 104 -9.18 4.87 7.58
N TYR A 105 -8.49 5.19 6.49
CA TYR A 105 -7.05 5.39 6.49
C TYR A 105 -6.64 6.53 7.43
N LEU A 106 -7.23 7.72 7.30
CA LEU A 106 -6.93 8.87 8.13
C LEU A 106 -7.17 8.60 9.64
N ASN A 107 -8.14 7.74 9.97
CA ASN A 107 -8.47 7.37 11.35
C ASN A 107 -7.72 6.10 11.83
N ARG A 108 -6.81 5.52 11.03
CA ARG A 108 -6.12 4.23 11.29
C ARG A 108 -7.06 3.06 11.53
N LYS A 109 -8.22 3.11 10.96
CA LYS A 109 -9.21 2.04 11.03
C LYS A 109 -9.20 1.16 9.78
N LEU A 110 -8.42 1.56 8.76
CA LEU A 110 -8.26 0.73 7.57
C LEU A 110 -7.49 -0.52 7.94
N ARG A 111 -8.11 -1.67 7.70
CA ARG A 111 -7.56 -2.99 7.96
C ARG A 111 -7.32 -3.70 6.64
N GLY A 112 -6.36 -4.59 6.64
CA GLY A 112 -6.11 -5.49 5.52
C GLY A 112 -6.27 -6.93 5.99
N GLU A 113 -6.76 -7.78 5.11
CA GLU A 113 -6.98 -9.19 5.35
C GLU A 113 -6.50 -10.04 4.17
N TYR A 114 -6.16 -11.29 4.45
CA TYR A 114 -5.90 -12.26 3.40
C TYR A 114 -7.21 -12.83 2.90
N ILE A 115 -7.34 -12.89 1.57
CA ILE A 115 -8.53 -13.36 0.88
C ILE A 115 -8.13 -14.48 -0.08
N ARG A 116 -8.96 -15.53 -0.16
CA ARG A 116 -8.84 -16.62 -1.14
C ARG A 116 -10.03 -16.58 -2.09
N LEU A 117 -9.77 -16.48 -3.38
CA LEU A 117 -10.77 -16.46 -4.45
C LEU A 117 -10.52 -17.60 -5.43
N PHE A 118 -11.54 -18.01 -6.17
CA PHE A 118 -11.30 -18.80 -7.36
C PHE A 118 -10.57 -17.93 -8.41
N ALA A 119 -9.58 -18.52 -9.09
CA ALA A 119 -8.79 -17.80 -10.08
C ALA A 119 -9.65 -17.19 -11.19
N SER A 120 -10.71 -17.92 -11.60
CA SER A 120 -11.69 -17.42 -12.58
C SER A 120 -12.38 -16.13 -12.12
N ASP A 121 -12.76 -16.04 -10.85
CA ASP A 121 -13.49 -14.90 -10.30
C ASP A 121 -12.56 -13.70 -10.16
N PHE A 122 -11.35 -13.92 -9.64
CA PHE A 122 -10.32 -12.89 -9.56
C PHE A 122 -10.02 -12.29 -10.94
N LEU A 123 -9.70 -13.12 -11.93
CA LEU A 123 -9.35 -12.67 -13.29
C LEU A 123 -10.54 -11.97 -13.97
N ASN A 124 -11.76 -12.45 -13.77
CA ASN A 124 -12.97 -11.81 -14.29
C ASN A 124 -13.18 -10.41 -13.67
N ASN A 125 -12.92 -10.24 -12.38
CA ASN A 125 -13.04 -8.95 -11.70
C ASN A 125 -11.99 -7.97 -12.23
N VAL A 126 -10.74 -8.39 -12.36
CA VAL A 126 -9.66 -7.57 -12.94
C VAL A 126 -9.99 -7.16 -14.38
N HIS A 127 -10.55 -8.09 -15.17
CA HIS A 127 -10.96 -7.82 -16.56
C HIS A 127 -12.13 -6.82 -16.65
N LYS A 128 -13.11 -6.91 -15.76
CA LYS A 128 -14.23 -5.93 -15.68
C LYS A 128 -13.73 -4.51 -15.40
N GLU A 129 -12.64 -4.38 -14.66
CA GLU A 129 -11.97 -3.10 -14.40
C GLU A 129 -11.07 -2.63 -15.55
N ASN A 130 -11.02 -3.34 -16.68
CA ASN A 130 -10.12 -3.10 -17.82
C ASN A 130 -8.63 -3.06 -17.40
N ARG A 131 -8.25 -3.85 -16.41
CA ARG A 131 -6.86 -3.96 -15.95
C ARG A 131 -6.18 -5.16 -16.59
N LEU A 132 -4.88 -5.04 -16.80
CA LEU A 132 -4.05 -6.11 -17.35
C LEU A 132 -3.43 -6.91 -16.21
N THR A 133 -3.16 -8.18 -16.48
CA THR A 133 -2.45 -9.08 -15.56
C THR A 133 -1.18 -9.58 -16.21
N GLU A 134 -0.10 -9.68 -15.45
CA GLU A 134 1.12 -10.41 -15.79
C GLU A 134 1.32 -11.51 -14.79
N GLU A 135 1.55 -12.74 -15.26
CA GLU A 135 1.75 -13.91 -14.42
C GLU A 135 3.19 -14.38 -14.50
N TYR A 136 3.81 -14.57 -13.33
CA TYR A 136 5.19 -14.99 -13.16
C TYR A 136 5.25 -16.30 -12.38
N PRO A 137 5.54 -17.45 -13.05
CA PRO A 137 5.77 -18.70 -12.35
C PRO A 137 6.91 -18.57 -11.34
N LEU A 138 6.71 -19.12 -10.14
CA LEU A 138 7.72 -19.15 -9.09
C LEU A 138 8.60 -20.41 -9.22
N ASN A 139 9.91 -20.23 -9.20
CA ASN A 139 10.88 -21.33 -9.21
C ASN A 139 11.05 -21.91 -7.78
N LEU A 140 10.01 -22.54 -7.27
CA LEU A 140 9.99 -23.21 -5.98
C LEU A 140 10.33 -24.70 -6.14
N THR A 141 10.74 -25.32 -5.05
CA THR A 141 10.78 -26.80 -4.95
C THR A 141 9.39 -27.32 -4.55
N PRO A 142 9.04 -28.58 -4.86
CA PRO A 142 7.73 -29.14 -4.47
C PRO A 142 7.43 -28.99 -2.97
N LYS A 143 8.45 -29.12 -2.13
CA LYS A 143 8.31 -28.89 -0.68
C LYS A 143 7.95 -27.45 -0.34
N GLN A 144 8.55 -26.49 -1.05
CA GLN A 144 8.28 -25.06 -0.86
C GLN A 144 6.90 -24.67 -1.39
N GLU A 145 6.43 -25.28 -2.48
CA GLU A 145 5.08 -25.06 -3.02
C GLU A 145 4.00 -25.54 -2.04
N VAL A 146 4.18 -26.72 -1.45
CA VAL A 146 3.27 -27.22 -0.40
C VAL A 146 3.31 -26.30 0.83
N ALA A 147 4.49 -25.88 1.26
CA ALA A 147 4.63 -24.96 2.39
C ALA A 147 4.00 -23.59 2.10
N LEU A 148 4.18 -23.06 0.90
CA LEU A 148 3.56 -21.81 0.49
C LEU A 148 2.03 -21.89 0.52
N TRP A 149 1.46 -22.97 -0.02
CA TRP A 149 0.01 -23.17 -0.01
C TRP A 149 -0.54 -23.26 1.40
N ALA A 150 0.09 -24.08 2.26
CA ALA A 150 -0.31 -24.21 3.66
C ALA A 150 -0.24 -22.86 4.40
N ASN A 151 0.84 -22.11 4.23
CA ASN A 151 1.01 -20.79 4.86
C ASN A 151 -0.04 -19.77 4.38
N LEU A 152 -0.45 -19.85 3.11
CA LEU A 152 -1.50 -18.98 2.56
C LEU A 152 -2.87 -19.35 3.12
N ASP A 153 -3.20 -20.64 3.22
CA ASP A 153 -4.45 -21.11 3.84
C ASP A 153 -4.49 -20.75 5.32
N ASP A 154 -3.40 -20.94 6.06
CA ASP A 154 -3.29 -20.55 7.46
C ASP A 154 -3.46 -19.03 7.65
N ALA A 155 -2.94 -18.24 6.73
CA ALA A 155 -3.09 -16.78 6.77
C ALA A 155 -4.55 -16.33 6.55
N VAL A 156 -5.28 -16.99 5.64
CA VAL A 156 -6.71 -16.74 5.40
C VAL A 156 -7.55 -17.21 6.59
N ASP A 157 -7.32 -18.45 7.07
CA ASP A 157 -8.11 -19.05 8.15
C ASP A 157 -7.80 -18.43 9.51
N GLY A 158 -6.60 -17.91 9.69
CA GLY A 158 -6.16 -17.20 10.90
C GLY A 158 -6.86 -15.86 11.11
N GLY A 159 -7.57 -15.34 10.12
CA GLY A 159 -8.34 -14.10 10.21
C GLY A 159 -7.47 -12.90 10.64
N SER A 160 -6.26 -12.82 10.15
CA SER A 160 -5.28 -11.81 10.55
C SER A 160 -5.74 -10.43 10.12
N ASP A 161 -6.14 -9.64 11.11
CA ASP A 161 -6.57 -8.25 10.97
C ASP A 161 -5.37 -7.32 11.19
N PHE A 162 -4.72 -6.92 10.09
CA PHE A 162 -3.57 -6.01 10.13
C PHE A 162 -3.98 -4.57 9.84
N PRO A 163 -3.42 -3.57 10.55
CA PRO A 163 -3.59 -2.19 10.14
C PRO A 163 -2.93 -2.01 8.77
N PHE A 164 -3.70 -1.59 7.76
CA PHE A 164 -3.16 -1.32 6.44
C PHE A 164 -2.12 -0.20 6.48
N SER A 165 -0.98 -0.43 5.84
CA SER A 165 0.14 0.52 5.80
C SER A 165 0.79 0.46 4.42
N PRO A 166 1.03 1.59 3.75
CA PRO A 166 1.70 1.62 2.45
C PRO A 166 3.12 1.06 2.45
N SER A 167 3.81 1.02 3.60
CA SER A 167 5.19 0.57 3.71
C SER A 167 5.39 -0.73 4.47
N GLU A 168 4.41 -1.17 5.27
CA GLU A 168 4.59 -2.33 6.14
C GLU A 168 3.57 -3.44 5.88
N HIS A 169 2.30 -3.07 5.66
CA HIS A 169 1.20 -4.02 5.51
C HIS A 169 0.37 -3.69 4.27
N ASN A 170 0.91 -3.98 3.10
CA ASN A 170 0.23 -3.86 1.80
C ASN A 170 0.25 -5.20 1.04
N CYS A 171 -0.39 -5.25 -0.12
CA CYS A 171 -0.49 -6.47 -0.91
C CYS A 171 0.89 -7.09 -1.24
N CYS A 172 1.91 -6.29 -1.50
CA CYS A 172 3.24 -6.81 -1.81
C CYS A 172 3.95 -7.31 -0.56
N SER A 173 4.10 -6.47 0.47
CA SER A 173 4.86 -6.81 1.67
C SER A 173 4.30 -8.04 2.39
N MET A 174 2.97 -8.14 2.48
CA MET A 174 2.31 -9.24 3.15
C MET A 174 2.46 -10.56 2.38
N LEU A 175 2.24 -10.56 1.07
CA LEU A 175 2.38 -11.78 0.26
C LEU A 175 3.84 -12.22 0.12
N LEU A 176 4.77 -11.27 -0.01
CA LEU A 176 6.20 -11.60 -0.05
C LEU A 176 6.70 -12.19 1.28
N SER A 177 6.17 -11.75 2.41
CA SER A 177 6.49 -12.34 3.72
C SER A 177 6.04 -13.80 3.83
N VAL A 178 4.90 -14.15 3.22
CA VAL A 178 4.43 -15.56 3.16
C VAL A 178 5.35 -16.39 2.28
N ILE A 179 5.85 -15.83 1.18
CA ILE A 179 6.85 -16.52 0.33
C ILE A 179 8.15 -16.74 1.12
N GLU A 180 8.69 -15.73 1.84
CA GLU A 180 9.88 -15.91 2.68
C GLU A 180 9.69 -16.99 3.74
N SER A 181 8.51 -17.05 4.35
CA SER A 181 8.17 -18.12 5.30
C SER A 181 8.23 -19.50 4.66
N ALA A 182 7.77 -19.66 3.42
CA ALA A 182 7.87 -20.92 2.69
C ALA A 182 9.30 -21.27 2.26
N LEU A 183 10.10 -20.26 1.93
CA LEU A 183 11.53 -20.40 1.63
C LEU A 183 12.38 -20.69 2.87
N GLN A 184 11.88 -20.40 4.07
CA GLN A 184 12.58 -20.49 5.37
C GLN A 184 13.84 -19.60 5.42
N GLU A 185 13.90 -18.54 4.63
CA GLU A 185 15.01 -17.60 4.55
C GLU A 185 14.51 -16.21 4.11
N SER A 186 15.06 -15.16 4.73
CA SER A 186 14.78 -13.77 4.36
C SER A 186 15.60 -13.37 3.12
N VAL A 187 15.09 -13.69 1.95
CA VAL A 187 15.78 -13.47 0.67
C VAL A 187 15.64 -12.04 0.15
N PHE A 188 14.56 -11.34 0.50
CA PHE A 188 14.27 -9.99 0.01
C PHE A 188 15.10 -8.91 0.69
N SER A 189 15.68 -9.20 1.85
CA SER A 189 16.60 -8.32 2.57
C SER A 189 18.06 -8.60 2.26
N SER A 190 18.36 -9.43 1.26
CA SER A 190 19.72 -9.79 0.92
C SER A 190 20.52 -8.58 0.38
N PRO A 191 21.85 -8.52 0.61
CA PRO A 191 22.69 -7.43 0.11
C PRO A 191 22.61 -7.26 -1.41
N ASP A 192 22.53 -8.36 -2.16
CA ASP A 192 22.42 -8.36 -3.63
C ASP A 192 21.14 -7.68 -4.12
N VAL A 193 20.04 -7.80 -3.38
CA VAL A 193 18.78 -7.13 -3.65
C VAL A 193 18.88 -5.66 -3.25
N ALA A 194 19.45 -5.37 -2.08
CA ALA A 194 19.58 -4.03 -1.55
C ALA A 194 20.42 -3.11 -2.45
N GLU A 195 21.54 -3.61 -3.00
CA GLU A 195 22.42 -2.84 -3.90
C GLU A 195 21.73 -2.42 -5.21
N ARG A 196 20.72 -3.17 -5.66
CA ARG A 196 19.97 -2.89 -6.88
C ARG A 196 18.79 -1.94 -6.68
N LEU A 197 18.50 -1.59 -5.44
CA LEU A 197 17.36 -0.77 -5.03
C LEU A 197 17.81 0.63 -4.59
N GLU A 198 18.57 1.32 -5.45
CA GLU A 198 19.15 2.64 -5.14
C GLU A 198 18.11 3.79 -5.04
N ASP A 199 16.87 3.56 -5.49
CA ASP A 199 15.87 4.61 -5.51
C ASP A 199 15.23 4.84 -4.14
N SER A 200 14.99 6.12 -3.81
CA SER A 200 14.18 6.45 -2.63
C SER A 200 12.71 6.01 -2.84
N GLY A 201 12.02 5.71 -1.74
CA GLY A 201 10.60 5.36 -1.80
C GLY A 201 9.75 6.43 -2.47
N ARG A 202 10.15 7.67 -2.33
CA ARG A 202 9.44 8.82 -2.93
C ARG A 202 9.57 8.85 -4.45
N LYS A 203 10.74 8.54 -5.01
CA LYS A 203 10.91 8.37 -6.45
C LYS A 203 10.10 7.19 -6.96
N SER A 204 10.10 6.08 -6.22
CA SER A 204 9.26 4.92 -6.56
C SER A 204 7.78 5.26 -6.60
N ILE A 205 7.29 6.12 -5.70
CA ILE A 205 5.91 6.63 -5.71
C ILE A 205 5.61 7.42 -6.99
N GLU A 206 6.52 8.31 -7.40
CA GLU A 206 6.34 9.09 -8.64
C GLU A 206 6.23 8.18 -9.86
N ASP A 207 7.14 7.20 -9.98
CA ASP A 207 7.13 6.23 -11.06
C ASP A 207 5.91 5.32 -11.02
N PHE A 208 5.48 4.93 -9.82
CA PHE A 208 4.36 4.04 -9.60
C PHE A 208 3.02 4.67 -9.95
N PHE A 209 2.81 5.94 -9.56
CA PHE A 209 1.59 6.70 -9.85
C PHE A 209 1.67 7.53 -11.13
N SER A 210 2.56 7.19 -12.06
CA SER A 210 2.71 7.92 -13.33
C SER A 210 1.40 8.05 -14.13
N ARG A 211 0.49 7.06 -14.05
CA ARG A 211 -0.86 7.11 -14.65
C ARG A 211 -1.88 7.86 -13.79
N ALA A 212 -1.67 7.93 -12.48
CA ALA A 212 -2.54 8.63 -11.54
C ALA A 212 -1.75 9.69 -10.75
N PRO A 213 -1.19 10.72 -11.43
CA PRO A 213 -0.19 11.61 -10.84
C PRO A 213 -0.74 12.47 -9.70
N PHE A 214 -2.04 12.74 -9.66
CA PHE A 214 -2.67 13.44 -8.53
C PHE A 214 -2.80 12.53 -7.30
N THR A 215 -3.00 11.23 -7.47
CA THR A 215 -2.91 10.25 -6.38
C THR A 215 -1.47 10.17 -5.86
N GLY A 216 -0.49 10.15 -6.75
CA GLY A 216 0.92 10.24 -6.38
C GLY A 216 1.27 11.52 -5.63
N LEU A 217 0.75 12.67 -6.07
CA LEU A 217 0.88 13.95 -5.36
C LEU A 217 0.26 13.89 -3.95
N LEU A 218 -0.91 13.25 -3.81
CA LEU A 218 -1.53 13.04 -2.51
C LEU A 218 -0.62 12.21 -1.60
N TRP A 219 -0.12 11.07 -2.07
CA TRP A 219 0.82 10.24 -1.32
C TRP A 219 2.12 10.98 -1.00
N ASN A 220 2.72 11.70 -1.96
CA ASN A 220 3.88 12.54 -1.72
C ASN A 220 3.64 13.58 -0.62
N THR A 221 2.42 14.10 -0.53
CA THR A 221 2.04 15.10 0.49
C THR A 221 1.85 14.46 1.87
N LEU A 222 1.27 13.27 1.94
CA LEU A 222 0.98 12.58 3.19
C LEU A 222 2.21 11.90 3.81
N LEU A 223 3.07 11.28 2.98
CA LEU A 223 4.22 10.50 3.44
C LEU A 223 5.36 11.39 3.93
N GLY A 224 5.89 11.08 5.09
CA GLY A 224 6.93 11.81 5.78
C GLY A 224 8.36 11.50 5.29
N ARG A 225 9.34 11.97 6.07
CA ARG A 225 10.78 11.86 5.78
C ARG A 225 11.27 10.42 5.59
N GLU A 226 10.63 9.45 6.21
CA GLU A 226 11.07 8.06 6.10
C GLU A 226 11.09 7.52 4.67
N PHE A 227 10.25 8.09 3.79
CA PHE A 227 10.23 7.78 2.37
C PHE A 227 11.32 8.47 1.55
N ASP A 228 12.08 9.39 2.14
CA ASP A 228 13.15 10.12 1.46
C ASP A 228 14.48 9.35 1.47
N THR A 229 14.63 8.37 2.36
CA THR A 229 15.83 7.55 2.44
C THR A 229 15.68 6.29 1.62
N PRO A 230 16.74 5.83 0.92
CA PRO A 230 16.74 4.51 0.33
C PRO A 230 16.53 3.49 1.46
N LYS A 231 15.38 2.85 1.47
CA LYS A 231 15.12 1.69 2.33
C LYS A 231 15.39 0.45 1.51
N GLN A 232 16.12 -0.48 2.12
CA GLN A 232 16.27 -1.82 1.55
C GLN A 232 14.87 -2.38 1.25
N ALA A 233 14.70 -2.94 0.07
CA ALA A 233 13.48 -3.59 -0.37
C ALA A 233 12.23 -2.71 -0.62
N ILE A 234 12.32 -1.37 -0.58
CA ILE A 234 11.12 -0.53 -0.78
C ILE A 234 10.48 -0.75 -2.17
N ASN A 235 11.27 -1.07 -3.19
CA ASN A 235 10.75 -1.38 -4.52
C ASN A 235 9.91 -2.67 -4.55
N LEU A 236 10.05 -3.54 -3.55
CA LEU A 236 9.23 -4.73 -3.40
C LEU A 236 7.84 -4.43 -2.83
N TYR A 237 7.61 -3.23 -2.34
CA TYR A 237 6.27 -2.80 -1.89
C TYR A 237 5.36 -2.33 -3.02
N TYR A 238 5.87 -2.29 -4.26
CA TYR A 238 5.10 -1.83 -5.41
C TYR A 238 4.94 -2.93 -6.44
N PRO A 239 3.72 -3.33 -6.83
CA PRO A 239 3.46 -4.43 -7.75
C PRO A 239 4.24 -4.31 -9.06
N LYS A 240 4.31 -3.11 -9.65
CA LYS A 240 5.04 -2.82 -10.89
C LYS A 240 6.55 -3.17 -10.82
N MET A 241 7.14 -3.10 -9.62
CA MET A 241 8.57 -3.34 -9.43
C MET A 241 8.90 -4.81 -9.20
N ILE A 242 7.90 -5.63 -8.86
CA ILE A 242 8.08 -7.06 -8.57
C ILE A 242 8.74 -7.79 -9.75
N GLY A 243 8.20 -7.65 -10.95
CA GLY A 243 8.74 -8.28 -12.14
C GLY A 243 10.15 -7.83 -12.51
N LYS A 244 10.58 -6.64 -12.07
CA LYS A 244 11.95 -6.13 -12.29
C LYS A 244 12.94 -6.60 -11.22
N THR A 245 12.47 -6.85 -10.00
CA THR A 245 13.31 -7.10 -8.83
C THR A 245 13.48 -8.59 -8.57
N LEU A 246 12.39 -9.37 -8.63
CA LEU A 246 12.43 -10.79 -8.29
C LEU A 246 13.31 -11.68 -9.18
N PRO A 247 13.61 -11.35 -10.45
CA PRO A 247 14.60 -12.12 -11.24
C PRO A 247 16.01 -12.13 -10.62
N PHE A 248 16.32 -11.17 -9.74
CA PHE A 248 17.61 -11.09 -9.05
C PHE A 248 17.61 -11.81 -7.70
N VAL A 249 16.44 -12.12 -7.16
CA VAL A 249 16.27 -12.88 -5.92
C VAL A 249 16.41 -14.37 -6.25
N LYS A 250 17.31 -15.07 -5.54
CA LYS A 250 17.54 -16.49 -5.75
C LYS A 250 16.80 -17.31 -4.70
N ASN A 251 16.22 -18.43 -5.14
CA ASN A 251 15.70 -19.44 -4.22
C ASN A 251 16.88 -20.16 -3.56
N PRO A 252 17.01 -20.14 -2.23
CA PRO A 252 18.14 -20.74 -1.52
C PRO A 252 18.24 -22.26 -1.70
N ALA A 253 17.12 -22.95 -1.93
CA ALA A 253 17.10 -24.42 -2.05
C ALA A 253 17.63 -24.93 -3.40
N ASN A 254 17.45 -24.17 -4.49
CA ASN A 254 17.82 -24.62 -5.84
C ASN A 254 18.78 -23.67 -6.57
N GLY A 255 19.07 -22.50 -6.01
CA GLY A 255 19.96 -21.48 -6.59
C GLY A 255 19.41 -20.78 -7.82
N LYS A 256 18.21 -21.11 -8.28
CA LYS A 256 17.57 -20.46 -9.46
C LYS A 256 17.00 -19.09 -9.06
N PRO A 257 16.86 -18.15 -10.01
CA PRO A 257 16.05 -16.95 -9.80
C PRO A 257 14.65 -17.32 -9.34
N LEU A 258 14.09 -16.56 -8.41
CA LEU A 258 12.75 -16.84 -7.85
C LEU A 258 11.66 -16.75 -8.94
N ILE A 259 11.83 -15.85 -9.92
CA ILE A 259 11.05 -15.83 -11.15
C ILE A 259 11.97 -15.78 -12.36
N ASP A 260 11.50 -16.29 -13.49
CA ASP A 260 12.30 -16.28 -14.72
C ASP A 260 12.20 -14.90 -15.40
N SER A 261 13.35 -14.28 -15.69
CA SER A 261 13.43 -13.00 -16.41
C SER A 261 12.95 -13.06 -17.86
N LYS A 262 12.80 -14.28 -18.39
CA LYS A 262 12.33 -14.51 -19.76
C LYS A 262 10.80 -14.54 -19.90
N SER A 263 10.04 -14.51 -18.80
CA SER A 263 8.63 -14.16 -18.91
C SER A 263 8.60 -12.80 -19.61
N ASN A 264 8.05 -12.74 -20.84
CA ASN A 264 7.92 -11.50 -21.62
C ASN A 264 6.92 -10.57 -20.92
N ALA A 265 7.27 -10.18 -19.71
CA ALA A 265 6.57 -9.18 -18.97
C ALA A 265 6.60 -7.91 -19.81
N THR A 266 5.56 -7.71 -20.56
CA THR A 266 5.27 -6.40 -21.11
C THR A 266 4.95 -5.54 -19.90
N ILE A 267 5.99 -5.13 -19.20
CA ILE A 267 5.91 -4.16 -18.14
C ILE A 267 4.95 -3.10 -18.67
N PHE A 268 3.80 -2.97 -18.03
CA PHE A 268 2.74 -2.07 -18.45
C PHE A 268 3.37 -0.79 -18.98
N LYS A 269 3.25 -0.55 -20.29
CA LYS A 269 3.87 0.62 -20.93
C LYS A 269 3.34 1.84 -20.22
N ASP A 270 4.25 2.50 -19.56
CA ASP A 270 4.00 3.78 -18.94
C ASP A 270 3.84 4.79 -20.07
N ASP A 271 2.62 5.14 -20.40
CA ASP A 271 2.32 6.26 -21.31
C ASP A 271 2.61 7.56 -20.55
N GLY A 272 3.83 7.75 -20.10
CA GLY A 272 4.37 8.75 -19.18
C GLY A 272 3.94 10.22 -19.30
N TYR A 273 3.00 10.53 -20.18
CA TYR A 273 2.46 11.88 -20.37
C TYR A 273 1.70 12.41 -19.15
N GLY A 274 1.13 11.55 -18.31
CA GLY A 274 0.38 11.94 -17.11
C GLY A 274 1.27 12.43 -15.96
N ALA A 275 2.50 11.92 -15.82
CA ALA A 275 3.39 12.18 -14.70
C ALA A 275 3.66 13.67 -14.43
N TYR A 276 3.67 14.49 -15.47
CA TYR A 276 3.90 15.93 -15.37
C TYR A 276 2.67 16.78 -15.09
N ALA A 277 1.47 16.18 -15.03
CA ALA A 277 0.23 16.94 -14.85
C ALA A 277 0.23 17.84 -13.59
N PRO A 278 0.68 17.39 -12.41
CA PRO A 278 0.77 18.27 -11.24
C PRO A 278 1.76 19.43 -11.42
N HIS A 279 2.89 19.20 -12.07
CA HIS A 279 3.87 20.24 -12.39
C HIS A 279 3.25 21.34 -13.27
N ILE A 280 2.50 20.94 -14.29
CA ILE A 280 1.81 21.86 -15.20
C ILE A 280 0.76 22.67 -14.44
N VAL A 281 -0.01 22.03 -13.57
CA VAL A 281 -1.02 22.73 -12.74
C VAL A 281 -0.36 23.75 -11.82
N PHE A 282 0.69 23.37 -11.10
CA PHE A 282 1.39 24.33 -10.22
C PHE A 282 2.09 25.45 -11.01
N LEU A 283 2.62 25.16 -12.20
CA LEU A 283 3.16 26.19 -13.08
C LEU A 283 2.06 27.17 -13.54
N MET A 284 0.90 26.68 -13.94
CA MET A 284 -0.24 27.53 -14.31
C MET A 284 -0.68 28.41 -13.13
N VAL A 285 -0.78 27.84 -11.93
CA VAL A 285 -1.12 28.57 -10.71
C VAL A 285 -0.10 29.68 -10.45
N PHE A 286 1.20 29.40 -10.61
CA PHE A 286 2.27 30.38 -10.49
C PHE A 286 2.17 31.52 -11.52
N VAL A 287 1.95 31.18 -12.78
CA VAL A 287 1.80 32.16 -13.88
C VAL A 287 0.57 33.06 -13.62
N ILE A 288 -0.56 32.51 -13.21
CA ILE A 288 -1.76 33.24 -12.83
C ILE A 288 -1.47 34.16 -11.65
N ALA A 289 -0.73 33.72 -10.65
CA ALA A 289 -0.35 34.50 -9.50
C ALA A 289 0.55 35.70 -9.90
N CYS A 290 1.52 35.51 -10.79
CA CYS A 290 2.35 36.57 -11.35
C CYS A 290 1.51 37.60 -12.09
N PHE A 291 0.62 37.13 -12.97
CA PHE A 291 -0.28 38.01 -13.75
C PHE A 291 -1.19 38.83 -12.83
N LEU A 292 -1.86 38.22 -11.88
CA LEU A 292 -2.73 38.91 -10.93
C LEU A 292 -1.95 39.89 -10.03
N THR A 293 -0.72 39.55 -9.64
CA THR A 293 0.15 40.46 -8.88
C THR A 293 0.47 41.71 -9.70
N PHE A 294 0.89 41.52 -10.95
CA PHE A 294 1.21 42.64 -11.86
C PHE A 294 -0.01 43.52 -12.10
N MET A 295 -1.18 42.96 -12.38
CA MET A 295 -2.42 43.70 -12.59
C MET A 295 -2.86 44.46 -11.33
N ASN A 296 -2.71 43.83 -10.16
CA ASN A 296 -3.09 44.49 -8.91
C ASN A 296 -2.14 45.61 -8.51
N VAL A 297 -0.83 45.51 -8.84
CA VAL A 297 0.13 46.64 -8.69
C VAL A 297 -0.30 47.84 -9.52
N LYS A 298 -0.86 47.63 -10.72
CA LYS A 298 -1.43 48.67 -11.58
C LYS A 298 -2.84 49.14 -11.17
N GLY A 299 -3.35 48.69 -10.04
CA GLY A 299 -4.70 49.02 -9.54
C GLY A 299 -5.84 48.33 -10.27
N ARG A 300 -5.54 47.34 -11.13
CA ARG A 300 -6.50 46.57 -11.89
C ARG A 300 -6.72 45.19 -11.25
N MET A 301 -7.87 44.57 -11.46
CA MET A 301 -8.21 43.24 -11.02
C MET A 301 -8.00 42.97 -9.51
N CYS A 302 -8.22 43.98 -8.66
CA CYS A 302 -8.00 43.86 -7.20
C CYS A 302 -8.88 42.77 -6.57
N CYS A 303 -10.15 42.66 -6.98
CA CYS A 303 -11.08 41.65 -6.49
C CYS A 303 -10.64 40.25 -6.92
N ALA A 304 -10.29 40.01 -8.18
CA ALA A 304 -9.82 38.73 -8.68
C ALA A 304 -8.55 38.25 -7.96
N SER A 305 -7.60 39.20 -7.75
CA SER A 305 -6.38 38.93 -6.99
C SER A 305 -6.69 38.52 -5.53
N GLN A 306 -7.69 39.13 -4.92
CA GLN A 306 -8.09 38.81 -3.56
C GLN A 306 -8.81 37.45 -3.48
N ILE A 307 -9.70 37.13 -4.41
CA ILE A 307 -10.37 35.82 -4.49
C ILE A 307 -9.30 34.75 -4.67
N PHE A 308 -8.35 34.95 -5.56
CA PHE A 308 -7.24 34.00 -5.76
C PHE A 308 -6.46 33.76 -4.47
N ASP A 309 -6.11 34.80 -3.70
CA ASP A 309 -5.42 34.65 -2.42
C ASP A 309 -6.26 33.83 -1.42
N TRP A 310 -7.58 34.04 -1.37
CA TRP A 310 -8.47 33.28 -0.51
C TRP A 310 -8.55 31.81 -0.92
N CYS A 311 -8.65 31.51 -2.21
CA CYS A 311 -8.63 30.15 -2.71
C CYS A 311 -7.31 29.46 -2.37
N LEU A 312 -6.17 30.12 -2.59
CA LEU A 312 -4.85 29.59 -2.31
C LEU A 312 -4.65 29.30 -0.82
N LEU A 313 -5.05 30.24 0.05
CA LEU A 313 -5.01 30.07 1.51
C LEU A 313 -6.00 29.00 2.00
N GLY A 314 -7.16 28.88 1.35
CA GLY A 314 -8.14 27.85 1.64
C GLY A 314 -7.61 26.45 1.37
N VAL A 315 -6.99 26.24 0.19
CA VAL A 315 -6.32 24.97 -0.14
C VAL A 315 -5.19 24.68 0.84
N ASN A 316 -4.33 25.68 1.12
CA ASN A 316 -3.26 25.54 2.10
C ASN A 316 -3.78 25.10 3.47
N ALA A 317 -4.86 25.73 3.95
CA ALA A 317 -5.43 25.43 5.24
C ALA A 317 -6.12 24.06 5.28
N ALA A 318 -6.81 23.66 4.21
CA ALA A 318 -7.46 22.36 4.13
C ALA A 318 -6.45 21.20 4.20
N VAL A 319 -5.39 21.27 3.37
CA VAL A 319 -4.29 20.31 3.43
C VAL A 319 -3.58 20.37 4.78
N GLY A 320 -3.37 21.57 5.32
CA GLY A 320 -2.79 21.78 6.65
C GLY A 320 -3.61 21.10 7.74
N CYS A 321 -4.93 21.22 7.73
CA CYS A 321 -5.80 20.53 8.70
C CYS A 321 -5.62 19.02 8.65
N ILE A 322 -5.52 18.44 7.47
CA ILE A 322 -5.31 16.99 7.30
C ILE A 322 -3.95 16.59 7.89
N LEU A 323 -2.86 17.25 7.49
CA LEU A 323 -1.52 16.92 7.97
C LEU A 323 -1.38 17.09 9.49
N TRP A 324 -1.91 18.19 10.03
CA TRP A 324 -1.86 18.44 11.47
C TRP A 324 -2.79 17.52 12.26
N TYR A 325 -3.95 17.13 11.70
CA TYR A 325 -4.79 16.10 12.28
C TYR A 325 -4.05 14.76 12.36
N MET A 326 -3.41 14.35 11.27
CA MET A 326 -2.62 13.11 11.23
C MET A 326 -1.47 13.15 12.24
N PHE A 327 -0.82 14.29 12.39
CA PHE A 327 0.27 14.46 13.35
C PHE A 327 -0.22 14.44 14.81
N CYS A 328 -1.32 15.13 15.13
CA CYS A 328 -1.76 15.31 16.52
C CYS A 328 -2.71 14.20 17.02
N ALA A 329 -3.60 13.72 16.18
CA ALA A 329 -4.70 12.83 16.57
C ALA A 329 -4.48 11.38 16.14
N SER A 330 -3.73 11.15 15.07
CA SER A 330 -3.42 9.81 14.66
C SER A 330 -2.07 9.38 15.23
N VAL A 331 -2.05 8.21 15.85
CA VAL A 331 -0.80 7.55 16.29
C VAL A 331 -0.06 6.99 15.07
N PHE A 332 0.06 7.74 13.97
CA PHE A 332 0.86 7.34 12.83
C PHE A 332 2.33 7.38 13.23
N THR A 333 2.88 6.23 13.55
CA THR A 333 4.29 6.04 13.79
C THR A 333 4.97 5.70 12.47
N GLY A 334 6.17 6.25 12.24
CA GLY A 334 7.02 5.90 11.10
C GLY A 334 6.70 6.68 9.83
N GLU A 335 5.82 6.18 8.99
CA GLU A 335 5.61 6.63 7.60
C GLU A 335 5.19 8.09 7.44
N LEU A 336 4.43 8.62 8.39
CA LEU A 336 3.85 9.96 8.34
C LEU A 336 4.54 10.92 9.31
N TYR A 337 5.45 10.41 10.13
CA TYR A 337 6.18 11.18 11.12
C TYR A 337 7.24 12.05 10.41
N VAL A 338 7.43 13.29 10.91
CA VAL A 338 8.35 14.27 10.33
C VAL A 338 8.04 14.57 8.86
N ASN A 339 6.90 15.18 8.63
CA ASN A 339 6.50 15.66 7.31
C ASN A 339 6.87 17.12 7.15
N TYR A 340 7.84 17.44 6.28
CA TYR A 340 8.29 18.82 6.04
C TYR A 340 7.19 19.70 5.44
N LEU A 341 6.21 19.13 4.76
CA LEU A 341 5.09 19.90 4.19
C LEU A 341 4.15 20.46 5.25
N MET A 342 4.24 20.02 6.52
CA MET A 342 3.54 20.68 7.63
C MET A 342 4.01 22.12 7.86
N ALA A 343 5.25 22.46 7.46
CA ALA A 343 5.72 23.83 7.47
C ALA A 343 5.14 24.66 6.32
N VAL A 344 4.76 24.03 5.22
CA VAL A 344 4.10 24.65 4.05
C VAL A 344 2.60 24.80 4.29
N PHE A 345 1.96 23.68 4.64
CA PHE A 345 0.52 23.58 4.84
C PHE A 345 0.18 23.71 6.33
N THR A 346 -0.48 24.79 6.67
CA THR A 346 -0.83 25.09 8.06
C THR A 346 -2.31 25.43 8.19
N PRO A 347 -3.02 25.03 9.26
CA PRO A 347 -4.41 25.41 9.51
C PRO A 347 -4.56 26.88 9.95
N LEU A 348 -3.45 27.60 10.22
CA LEU A 348 -3.46 28.96 10.73
C LEU A 348 -4.30 29.96 9.92
N PRO A 349 -4.38 29.89 8.57
CA PRO A 349 -5.23 30.82 7.80
C PRO A 349 -6.69 30.80 8.25
N ILE A 350 -7.24 29.63 8.65
CA ILE A 350 -8.62 29.55 9.16
C ILE A 350 -8.79 30.37 10.45
N ALA A 351 -7.87 30.17 11.40
CA ALA A 351 -7.88 30.93 12.64
C ALA A 351 -7.75 32.45 12.41
N LEU A 352 -6.89 32.83 11.45
CA LEU A 352 -6.67 34.24 11.10
C LEU A 352 -7.90 34.86 10.43
N MET A 353 -8.66 34.09 9.63
CA MET A 353 -9.92 34.54 9.05
C MET A 353 -10.94 34.94 10.14
N LEU A 354 -10.97 34.22 11.25
CA LEU A 354 -11.84 34.51 12.39
C LEU A 354 -11.37 35.76 13.15
N ILE A 355 -10.07 35.95 13.34
CA ILE A 355 -9.50 37.03 14.12
C ILE A 355 -9.61 38.41 13.39
N ARG A 356 -9.55 38.44 12.06
CA ARG A 356 -9.69 39.61 11.17
C ARG A 356 -8.82 40.81 11.53
N LYS A 357 -7.71 40.65 12.26
CA LYS A 357 -6.80 41.75 12.64
C LYS A 357 -5.68 41.93 11.58
N PRO A 358 -5.60 43.07 10.86
CA PRO A 358 -4.61 43.27 9.78
C PRO A 358 -3.15 43.17 10.24
N LYS A 359 -2.84 43.54 11.47
CA LYS A 359 -1.48 43.44 12.03
C LYS A 359 -1.07 41.97 12.15
N ILE A 360 -1.96 41.05 12.58
CA ILE A 360 -1.68 39.64 12.74
C ILE A 360 -1.48 39.01 11.36
N TRP A 361 -2.32 39.35 10.38
CA TRP A 361 -2.13 38.91 8.99
C TRP A 361 -0.77 39.34 8.41
N LEU A 362 -0.32 40.55 8.71
CA LEU A 362 0.99 41.02 8.26
C LEU A 362 2.14 40.24 8.92
N TRP A 363 2.03 39.92 10.19
CA TRP A 363 3.02 39.08 10.88
C TRP A 363 3.03 37.66 10.32
N TYR A 364 1.88 37.06 10.10
CA TYR A 364 1.76 35.75 9.46
C TYR A 364 2.43 35.74 8.09
N ALA A 365 2.11 36.72 7.22
CA ALA A 365 2.73 36.85 5.90
C ALA A 365 4.25 36.97 5.98
N LYS A 366 4.80 37.73 6.93
CA LYS A 366 6.25 37.85 7.13
C LYS A 366 6.88 36.52 7.55
N ILE A 367 6.34 35.88 8.56
CA ILE A 367 6.86 34.60 9.10
C ILE A 367 6.82 33.53 8.00
N MET A 368 5.68 33.35 7.35
CA MET A 368 5.53 32.34 6.29
C MET A 368 6.42 32.65 5.08
N SER A 369 6.63 33.94 4.72
CA SER A 369 7.56 34.28 3.64
C SER A 369 9.01 33.93 3.97
N VAL A 370 9.42 34.04 5.23
CA VAL A 370 10.75 33.59 5.66
C VAL A 370 10.83 32.05 5.57
N ILE A 371 9.83 31.33 6.08
CA ILE A 371 9.78 29.86 6.02
C ILE A 371 9.82 29.37 4.56
N PHE A 372 9.00 29.94 3.69
CA PHE A 372 8.97 29.58 2.28
C PHE A 372 10.28 29.86 1.56
N ALA A 373 10.93 31.01 1.87
CA ALA A 373 12.24 31.32 1.32
C ALA A 373 13.30 30.31 1.77
N MET A 374 13.31 29.94 3.05
CA MET A 374 14.22 28.91 3.58
C MET A 374 13.99 27.56 2.92
N LEU A 375 12.74 27.14 2.76
CA LEU A 375 12.39 25.88 2.11
C LEU A 375 12.83 25.84 0.65
N LEU A 376 12.70 26.95 -0.08
CA LEU A 376 13.17 27.06 -1.47
C LEU A 376 14.69 27.04 -1.58
N ILE A 377 15.41 27.65 -0.62
CA ILE A 377 16.89 27.54 -0.56
C ILE A 377 17.30 26.09 -0.29
N CYS A 378 16.56 25.39 0.57
CA CYS A 378 16.83 24.01 0.97
C CYS A 378 16.12 22.98 0.08
N VAL A 379 15.57 23.36 -1.08
CA VAL A 379 14.77 22.47 -1.94
C VAL A 379 15.49 21.17 -2.30
N TRP A 380 16.81 21.24 -2.49
CA TRP A 380 17.65 20.08 -2.82
C TRP A 380 17.83 19.11 -1.65
N PHE A 381 17.56 19.54 -0.42
CA PHE A 381 17.64 18.73 0.80
C PHE A 381 16.27 18.29 1.32
N VAL A 382 15.19 18.70 0.65
CA VAL A 382 13.82 18.36 1.01
C VAL A 382 13.15 17.68 -0.18
N PRO A 383 13.30 16.36 -0.32
CA PRO A 383 12.78 15.61 -1.48
C PRO A 383 11.29 15.82 -1.73
N GLN A 384 10.47 15.99 -0.68
CA GLN A 384 9.03 16.28 -0.82
C GLN A 384 8.72 17.49 -1.69
N LEU A 385 9.63 18.48 -1.74
CA LEU A 385 9.45 19.69 -2.56
C LEU A 385 9.87 19.48 -4.02
N GLN A 386 10.73 18.49 -4.30
CA GLN A 386 11.25 18.24 -5.64
C GLN A 386 10.22 17.56 -6.53
N TYR A 387 9.48 16.60 -5.96
CA TYR A 387 8.52 15.79 -6.69
C TYR A 387 7.20 16.54 -6.94
N TYR A 388 6.56 16.23 -8.05
CA TYR A 388 5.27 16.78 -8.49
C TYR A 388 5.21 18.29 -8.64
N GLY A 389 6.36 19.00 -8.65
CA GLY A 389 6.40 20.44 -8.77
C GLY A 389 5.96 21.21 -7.51
N MET A 390 5.98 20.60 -6.33
CA MET A 390 5.57 21.19 -5.06
C MET A 390 6.31 22.50 -4.75
N TRP A 391 7.57 22.63 -5.17
CA TRP A 391 8.36 23.86 -5.03
C TRP A 391 7.72 25.06 -5.75
N LEU A 392 6.99 24.85 -6.86
CA LEU A 392 6.24 25.93 -7.56
C LEU A 392 5.10 26.46 -6.69
N PHE A 393 4.42 25.57 -5.95
CA PHE A 393 3.41 25.99 -4.98
C PHE A 393 4.03 26.84 -3.88
N VAL A 394 5.16 26.43 -3.30
CA VAL A 394 5.88 27.19 -2.27
C VAL A 394 6.36 28.54 -2.82
N LEU A 395 6.86 28.59 -4.06
CA LEU A 395 7.26 29.83 -4.74
C LEU A 395 6.07 30.77 -4.94
N THR A 396 4.92 30.21 -5.31
CA THR A 396 3.67 30.99 -5.44
C THR A 396 3.27 31.62 -4.11
N MET A 397 3.28 30.83 -3.03
CA MET A 397 2.96 31.31 -1.69
C MET A 397 3.93 32.39 -1.21
N LEU A 398 5.24 32.22 -1.46
CA LEU A 398 6.27 33.21 -1.16
C LEU A 398 5.99 34.55 -1.89
N MET A 399 5.77 34.49 -3.20
CA MET A 399 5.52 35.68 -4.03
C MET A 399 4.27 36.41 -3.56
N ARG A 400 3.18 35.72 -3.25
CA ARG A 400 1.93 36.33 -2.74
C ARG A 400 2.10 36.90 -1.33
N GLY A 401 2.87 36.20 -0.47
CA GLY A 401 3.25 36.72 0.87
C GLY A 401 4.03 38.03 0.79
N LEU A 402 5.07 38.07 -0.04
CA LEU A 402 5.87 39.31 -0.27
C LEU A 402 5.02 40.45 -0.85
N TYR A 403 4.12 40.10 -1.78
CA TYR A 403 3.20 41.10 -2.31
C TYR A 403 2.25 41.66 -1.23
N SER A 404 1.72 40.84 -0.35
CA SER A 404 0.89 41.29 0.77
C SER A 404 1.64 42.24 1.71
N ILE A 405 2.92 41.95 2.01
CA ILE A 405 3.79 42.81 2.81
C ILE A 405 4.01 44.17 2.12
N TYR A 406 4.32 44.14 0.82
CA TYR A 406 4.49 45.35 0.01
C TYR A 406 3.23 46.23 0.02
N LYS A 407 2.07 45.68 -0.23
CA LYS A 407 0.77 46.37 -0.25
C LYS A 407 0.45 47.00 1.12
N SER A 408 0.78 46.32 2.20
CA SER A 408 0.59 46.85 3.57
C SER A 408 1.50 48.04 3.85
N LYS A 409 2.79 48.01 3.46
CA LYS A 409 3.71 49.12 3.60
C LYS A 409 3.25 50.36 2.80
N LYS A 410 2.82 50.18 1.54
CA LYS A 410 2.33 51.26 0.70
C LYS A 410 1.11 51.96 1.29
N LYS A 411 0.18 51.21 1.91
CA LYS A 411 -1.01 51.78 2.58
C LYS A 411 -0.66 52.61 3.82
N ILE A 412 0.39 52.24 4.55
CA ILE A 412 0.87 52.97 5.72
C ILE A 412 1.52 54.28 5.25
N THR A 413 2.40 54.25 4.24
CA THR A 413 3.09 55.44 3.70
C THR A 413 2.13 56.48 3.13
N LEU A 414 1.03 56.03 2.49
CA LEU A 414 0.00 56.93 1.99
C LEU A 414 -0.78 57.62 3.13
N LYS A 415 -1.08 56.91 4.21
CA LYS A 415 -1.75 57.46 5.40
C LYS A 415 -0.87 58.53 6.12
N THR A 416 0.45 58.31 6.19
CA THR A 416 1.38 59.26 6.82
C THR A 416 1.65 60.48 5.97
N LYS A 417 1.38 60.46 4.67
CA LYS A 417 1.51 61.64 3.78
C LYS A 417 0.23 62.49 3.71
N THR A 418 -0.88 61.99 4.20
CA THR A 418 -2.19 62.69 4.23
C THR A 418 -2.54 63.22 5.61
N LEU A 419 -1.69 63.03 6.60
CA LEU A 419 -1.67 63.68 7.92
C LEU A 419 -0.57 64.78 7.92
#